data_4a4baf9b6969fc71ea99c82a34d38ec6
#
_entry.id   4a4baf9b6969fc71ea99c82a34d38ec6
#
_cell.length_a   1.000
_cell.length_b   1.000
_cell.length_c   1.000
_cell.angle_alpha   90.00
_cell.angle_beta   90.00
_cell.angle_gamma   90.00
#
_symmetry.space_group_name_H-M   'P 1'
#
loop_
_entity.id
_entity.type
_entity.pdbx_description
1 polymer ?
#
loop_
_entity_poly.entity_id
_entity_poly.type
_entity_poly.pdbx_seq_one_letter_code
_entity_poly.pdbx_strand_id
1 'polypeptide(L)'
;MRARSSVSPEPIGIGCSAMPSHLGVLGLVADVIDLVEVSPEALTRELPSSELSMPRARLDRDLVDPVLAACGRLPVISHGMELSIGTAAGWNHESLSVLDDFGRTVDYRWHSEHIGFTSAPDRDGIVRGVGLPLPLPFTTEVADMVAARADMVARR
;
A
#
# COMPACT_ATOMS: atom_id res chain seq x y z
N MET A 1 -12.64 -28.70 11.70
CA MET A 1 -12.71 -27.27 12.13
C MET A 1 -11.74 -27.12 13.29
N ARG A 2 -10.51 -26.62 13.07
CA ARG A 2 -9.53 -26.37 14.15
C ARG A 2 -9.86 -25.01 14.74
N ALA A 3 -10.14 -24.97 16.03
CA ALA A 3 -10.27 -23.71 16.77
C ALA A 3 -8.97 -22.91 16.61
N ARG A 4 -9.03 -21.74 15.98
CA ARG A 4 -7.92 -20.79 16.00
C ARG A 4 -7.80 -20.31 17.46
N SER A 5 -6.66 -20.52 18.07
CA SER A 5 -6.38 -19.94 19.40
C SER A 5 -6.49 -18.44 19.27
N SER A 6 -7.36 -17.82 20.04
CA SER A 6 -7.51 -16.37 20.13
C SER A 6 -6.38 -15.78 20.98
N VAL A 7 -5.15 -15.90 20.46
CA VAL A 7 -4.07 -15.06 20.99
C VAL A 7 -4.27 -13.70 20.37
N SER A 8 -4.72 -12.73 21.14
CA SER A 8 -4.67 -11.33 20.70
C SER A 8 -3.22 -11.01 20.37
N PRO A 9 -2.90 -10.52 19.16
CA PRO A 9 -1.55 -10.14 18.84
C PRO A 9 -1.07 -9.10 19.85
N GLU A 10 0.14 -9.27 20.38
CA GLU A 10 0.73 -8.25 21.24
C GLU A 10 0.81 -6.93 20.47
N PRO A 11 0.54 -5.79 21.13
CA PRO A 11 0.69 -4.48 20.53
C PRO A 11 2.14 -4.30 20.08
N ILE A 12 2.33 -3.85 18.84
CA ILE A 12 3.67 -3.64 18.26
C ILE A 12 4.22 -2.25 18.56
N GLY A 13 3.39 -1.38 19.12
CA GLY A 13 3.77 -0.04 19.50
C GLY A 13 2.94 1.05 18.82
N ILE A 14 3.40 2.28 18.96
CA ILE A 14 2.83 3.49 18.37
C ILE A 14 3.72 3.90 17.20
N GLY A 15 3.13 4.25 16.07
CA GLY A 15 3.87 4.70 14.89
C GLY A 15 3.28 5.94 14.25
N CYS A 16 4.00 6.48 13.30
CA CYS A 16 3.48 7.53 12.42
C CYS A 16 3.85 7.26 10.96
N SER A 17 3.13 7.87 10.02
CA SER A 17 3.44 7.80 8.60
C SER A 17 4.62 8.69 8.25
N ALA A 18 5.56 8.17 7.47
CA ALA A 18 6.66 8.93 6.86
C ALA A 18 6.31 9.24 5.41
N MET A 19 6.22 10.52 5.11
CA MET A 19 6.03 11.01 3.74
C MET A 19 7.16 11.96 3.37
N PRO A 20 7.57 12.03 2.10
CA PRO A 20 8.65 12.92 1.65
C PRO A 20 8.48 14.37 2.08
N SER A 21 7.22 14.85 2.15
CA SER A 21 6.87 16.21 2.56
C SER A 21 6.98 16.48 4.07
N HIS A 22 7.09 15.45 4.91
CA HIS A 22 6.98 15.56 6.37
C HIS A 22 8.17 14.94 7.15
N LEU A 23 9.31 14.72 6.50
CA LEU A 23 10.47 14.07 7.13
C LEU A 23 11.00 14.82 8.36
N GLY A 24 10.88 16.16 8.37
CA GLY A 24 11.26 16.96 9.55
C GLY A 24 10.41 16.65 10.79
N VAL A 25 9.15 16.30 10.61
CA VAL A 25 8.25 15.89 11.72
C VAL A 25 8.69 14.54 12.29
N LEU A 26 9.05 13.61 11.42
CA LEU A 26 9.53 12.29 11.84
C LEU A 26 10.75 12.42 12.78
N GLY A 27 11.70 13.30 12.45
CA GLY A 27 12.85 13.57 13.31
C GLY A 27 12.50 14.10 14.71
N LEU A 28 11.35 14.78 14.86
CA LEU A 28 10.90 15.31 16.16
C LEU A 28 10.26 14.23 17.06
N VAL A 29 9.76 13.16 16.48
CA VAL A 29 9.01 12.12 17.21
C VAL A 29 9.72 10.77 17.24
N ALA A 30 10.86 10.63 16.57
CA ALA A 30 11.58 9.37 16.42
C ALA A 30 11.89 8.65 17.75
N ASP A 31 12.11 9.42 18.84
CA ASP A 31 12.43 8.86 20.16
C ASP A 31 11.18 8.39 20.95
N VAL A 32 9.98 8.66 20.45
CA VAL A 32 8.72 8.34 21.15
C VAL A 32 7.79 7.44 20.34
N ILE A 33 8.23 6.98 19.18
CA ILE A 33 7.50 6.03 18.33
C ILE A 33 8.28 4.72 18.21
N ASP A 34 7.56 3.64 17.95
CA ASP A 34 8.09 2.28 17.88
C ASP A 34 8.26 1.79 16.43
N LEU A 35 7.58 2.45 15.48
CA LEU A 35 7.56 2.04 14.06
C LEU A 35 7.19 3.20 13.14
N VAL A 36 7.45 3.02 11.86
CA VAL A 36 7.11 3.99 10.81
C VAL A 36 6.31 3.30 9.72
N GLU A 37 5.21 3.94 9.32
CA GLU A 37 4.44 3.53 8.16
C GLU A 37 4.92 4.27 6.91
N VAL A 38 5.13 3.55 5.82
CA VAL A 38 5.54 4.09 4.53
C VAL A 38 4.58 3.63 3.45
N SER A 39 4.05 4.57 2.67
CA SER A 39 3.24 4.25 1.49
C SER A 39 4.13 4.19 0.24
N PRO A 40 4.28 3.02 -0.40
CA PRO A 40 5.13 2.87 -1.58
C PRO A 40 4.74 3.83 -2.72
N GLU A 41 3.44 4.06 -2.91
CA GLU A 41 2.91 4.95 -3.96
C GLU A 41 3.35 6.41 -3.78
N ALA A 42 3.53 6.86 -2.53
CA ALA A 42 4.03 8.21 -2.23
C ALA A 42 5.51 8.39 -2.60
N LEU A 43 6.21 7.30 -2.91
CA LEU A 43 7.63 7.28 -3.27
C LEU A 43 7.86 7.01 -4.76
N THR A 44 6.83 7.23 -5.58
CA THR A 44 6.91 6.99 -7.02
C THR A 44 7.05 8.28 -7.81
N ARG A 45 7.59 8.13 -9.01
CA ARG A 45 7.54 9.15 -10.06
C ARG A 45 6.88 8.54 -11.29
N GLU A 46 5.98 9.30 -11.91
CA GLU A 46 5.41 8.93 -13.20
C GLU A 46 6.49 9.00 -14.28
N LEU A 47 6.60 7.93 -15.06
CA LEU A 47 7.44 7.92 -16.24
C LEU A 47 6.66 8.49 -17.43
N PRO A 48 7.30 9.29 -18.30
CA PRO A 48 6.67 9.75 -19.54
C PRO A 48 6.17 8.56 -20.34
N SER A 49 4.87 8.52 -20.62
CA SER A 49 4.29 7.48 -21.47
C SER A 49 4.77 7.67 -22.91
N SER A 50 5.40 6.64 -23.49
CA SER A 50 5.47 6.53 -24.94
C SER A 50 4.08 6.16 -25.45
N GLU A 51 3.50 6.98 -26.21
CA GLU A 51 2.26 7.06 -27.01
C GLU A 51 1.09 6.05 -26.85
N LEU A 52 1.19 4.95 -26.12
CA LEU A 52 0.15 3.91 -26.07
C LEU A 52 -0.02 3.21 -24.71
N SER A 53 0.65 3.61 -23.65
CA SER A 53 0.54 2.94 -22.34
C SER A 53 0.23 3.92 -21.23
N MET A 54 -0.56 3.46 -20.26
CA MET A 54 -0.78 4.13 -18.97
C MET A 54 0.53 4.62 -18.38
N PRO A 55 0.56 5.76 -17.69
CA PRO A 55 1.74 6.20 -16.95
C PRO A 55 2.22 5.05 -16.06
N ARG A 56 3.49 4.72 -16.14
CA ARG A 56 4.07 3.70 -15.27
C ARG A 56 4.77 4.39 -14.11
N ALA A 57 4.18 4.31 -12.93
CA ALA A 57 4.82 4.71 -11.71
C ALA A 57 5.97 3.76 -11.37
N ARG A 58 7.10 4.30 -10.95
CA ARG A 58 8.23 3.54 -10.42
C ARG A 58 8.74 4.21 -9.16
N LEU A 59 9.34 3.44 -8.27
CA LEU A 59 10.01 3.99 -7.12
C LEU A 59 11.11 4.96 -7.56
N ASP A 60 11.09 6.15 -6.98
CA ASP A 60 12.07 7.19 -7.18
C ASP A 60 13.08 7.19 -6.02
N ARG A 61 14.34 6.92 -6.33
CA ARG A 61 15.40 6.91 -5.31
C ARG A 61 15.56 8.25 -4.61
N ASP A 62 15.32 9.34 -5.30
CA ASP A 62 15.38 10.68 -4.70
C ASP A 62 14.29 10.89 -3.63
N LEU A 63 13.22 10.09 -3.64
CA LEU A 63 12.16 10.07 -2.63
C LEU A 63 12.38 8.97 -1.59
N VAL A 64 12.78 7.78 -2.03
CA VAL A 64 12.99 6.61 -1.16
C VAL A 64 14.11 6.83 -0.16
N ASP A 65 15.29 7.21 -0.64
CA ASP A 65 16.50 7.26 0.18
C ASP A 65 16.40 8.26 1.35
N PRO A 66 15.86 9.49 1.18
CA PRO A 66 15.61 10.39 2.30
C PRO A 66 14.61 9.87 3.32
N VAL A 67 13.53 9.19 2.86
CA VAL A 67 12.54 8.59 3.77
C VAL A 67 13.19 7.49 4.61
N LEU A 68 13.92 6.57 3.98
CA LEU A 68 14.61 5.49 4.70
C LEU A 68 15.69 6.03 5.66
N ALA A 69 16.41 7.06 5.25
CA ALA A 69 17.38 7.71 6.13
C ALA A 69 16.71 8.33 7.37
N ALA A 70 15.52 8.94 7.20
CA ALA A 70 14.75 9.50 8.29
C ALA A 70 14.13 8.42 9.21
N CYS A 71 13.76 7.25 8.68
CA CYS A 71 13.30 6.10 9.48
C CYS A 71 14.41 5.56 10.41
N GLY A 72 15.66 5.67 10.01
CA GLY A 72 16.81 5.26 10.83
C GLY A 72 16.77 3.77 11.17
N ARG A 73 16.57 3.45 12.46
CA ARG A 73 16.47 2.06 12.95
C ARG A 73 15.04 1.63 13.25
N LEU A 74 14.08 2.52 13.07
CA LEU A 74 12.67 2.19 13.34
C LEU A 74 12.19 1.12 12.36
N PRO A 75 11.46 0.11 12.83
CA PRO A 75 10.83 -0.86 11.94
C PRO A 75 9.88 -0.17 10.97
N VAL A 76 9.94 -0.57 9.72
CA VAL A 76 9.04 -0.07 8.67
C VAL A 76 7.86 -1.02 8.49
N ILE A 77 6.67 -0.47 8.33
CA ILE A 77 5.51 -1.16 7.79
C ILE A 77 5.13 -0.52 6.46
N SER A 78 4.67 -1.31 5.53
CA SER A 78 4.17 -0.84 4.24
C SER A 78 2.66 -0.66 4.31
N HIS A 79 2.15 0.47 3.78
CA HIS A 79 0.72 0.72 3.66
C HIS A 79 0.38 1.15 2.24
N GLY A 80 -0.30 0.28 1.49
CA GLY A 80 -0.76 0.56 0.14
C GLY A 80 -2.11 1.30 0.15
N MET A 81 -2.28 2.17 -0.83
CA MET A 81 -3.49 2.98 -0.98
C MET A 81 -4.18 2.77 -2.33
N GLU A 82 -3.47 2.26 -3.32
CA GLU A 82 -3.91 2.28 -4.72
C GLU A 82 -4.09 0.89 -5.34
N LEU A 83 -3.81 -0.18 -4.61
CA LEU A 83 -3.95 -1.54 -5.12
C LEU A 83 -5.39 -1.87 -5.54
N SER A 84 -6.36 -1.19 -4.93
CA SER A 84 -7.79 -1.35 -5.25
C SER A 84 -8.26 -2.79 -5.11
N ILE A 85 -7.90 -3.42 -3.99
CA ILE A 85 -8.09 -4.86 -3.74
C ILE A 85 -9.55 -5.29 -3.87
N GLY A 86 -10.50 -4.37 -3.68
CA GLY A 86 -11.94 -4.61 -3.79
C GLY A 86 -12.55 -4.32 -5.16
N THR A 87 -11.77 -3.83 -6.15
CA THR A 87 -12.33 -3.49 -7.47
C THR A 87 -12.74 -4.73 -8.25
N ALA A 88 -14.00 -4.81 -8.66
CA ALA A 88 -14.52 -5.94 -9.44
C ALA A 88 -13.85 -6.07 -10.82
N ALA A 89 -13.47 -4.96 -11.44
CA ALA A 89 -12.81 -4.93 -12.75
C ALA A 89 -11.34 -5.42 -12.74
N GLY A 90 -10.83 -5.81 -11.59
CA GLY A 90 -9.44 -6.21 -11.40
C GLY A 90 -8.68 -5.22 -10.54
N TRP A 91 -7.49 -5.59 -10.15
CA TRP A 91 -6.65 -4.72 -9.34
C TRP A 91 -5.71 -3.85 -10.16
N ASN A 92 -5.11 -2.89 -9.48
CA ASN A 92 -4.08 -2.05 -10.08
C ASN A 92 -2.75 -2.80 -10.17
N HIS A 93 -2.43 -3.34 -11.35
CA HIS A 93 -1.18 -4.05 -11.60
C HIS A 93 0.06 -3.15 -11.48
N GLU A 94 -0.10 -1.85 -11.66
CA GLU A 94 0.96 -0.89 -11.50
C GLU A 94 1.35 -0.75 -10.04
N SER A 95 0.37 -0.60 -9.13
CA SER A 95 0.61 -0.62 -7.69
C SER A 95 1.22 -1.93 -7.21
N LEU A 96 0.84 -3.08 -7.77
CA LEU A 96 1.50 -4.34 -7.49
C LEU A 96 2.99 -4.31 -7.88
N SER A 97 3.33 -3.73 -9.02
CA SER A 97 4.74 -3.61 -9.44
C SER A 97 5.53 -2.69 -8.53
N VAL A 98 4.92 -1.59 -8.09
CA VAL A 98 5.52 -0.67 -7.11
C VAL A 98 5.75 -1.37 -5.77
N LEU A 99 4.78 -2.15 -5.29
CA LEU A 99 4.91 -2.94 -4.07
C LEU A 99 6.03 -3.99 -4.17
N ASP A 100 6.13 -4.70 -5.30
CA ASP A 100 7.22 -5.66 -5.56
C ASP A 100 8.60 -4.96 -5.54
N ASP A 101 8.72 -3.79 -6.16
CA ASP A 101 9.96 -3.01 -6.17
C ASP A 101 10.30 -2.48 -4.76
N PHE A 102 9.27 -2.07 -3.99
CA PHE A 102 9.44 -1.64 -2.61
C PHE A 102 9.95 -2.79 -1.74
N GLY A 103 9.37 -3.98 -1.84
CA GLY A 103 9.80 -5.17 -1.09
C GLY A 103 11.22 -5.64 -1.42
N ARG A 104 11.74 -5.34 -2.63
CA ARG A 104 13.16 -5.59 -2.96
C ARG A 104 14.11 -4.54 -2.40
N THR A 105 13.59 -3.37 -2.03
CA THR A 105 14.39 -2.22 -1.61
C THR A 105 14.36 -2.01 -0.10
N VAL A 106 13.24 -2.33 0.55
CA VAL A 106 12.94 -2.04 1.94
C VAL A 106 12.54 -3.32 2.65
N ASP A 107 13.22 -3.63 3.76
CA ASP A 107 12.79 -4.68 4.68
C ASP A 107 11.66 -4.12 5.56
N TYR A 108 10.42 -4.49 5.27
CA TYR A 108 9.26 -4.09 6.04
C TYR A 108 8.61 -5.30 6.75
N ARG A 109 8.01 -5.08 7.91
CA ARG A 109 7.47 -6.17 8.75
C ARG A 109 6.19 -6.79 8.21
N TRP A 110 5.30 -5.98 7.62
CA TRP A 110 4.07 -6.41 6.94
C TRP A 110 3.58 -5.32 6.01
N HIS A 111 2.68 -5.70 5.13
CA HIS A 111 1.94 -4.79 4.27
C HIS A 111 0.48 -4.74 4.71
N SER A 112 -0.10 -3.56 4.74
CA SER A 112 -1.52 -3.30 4.92
C SER A 112 -2.09 -2.61 3.69
N GLU A 113 -3.41 -2.77 3.46
CA GLU A 113 -4.07 -2.21 2.29
C GLU A 113 -5.50 -1.77 2.63
N HIS A 114 -6.02 -0.79 1.91
CA HIS A 114 -7.41 -0.41 2.00
C HIS A 114 -8.33 -1.51 1.47
N ILE A 115 -9.25 -1.98 2.31
CA ILE A 115 -10.34 -2.88 1.89
C ILE A 115 -11.43 -2.03 1.23
N GLY A 116 -11.23 -1.69 -0.05
CA GLY A 116 -12.12 -0.84 -0.81
C GLY A 116 -11.84 -0.95 -2.31
N PHE A 117 -12.54 -0.16 -3.10
CA PHE A 117 -12.21 0.04 -4.51
C PHE A 117 -11.89 1.51 -4.78
N THR A 118 -10.84 1.76 -5.53
CA THR A 118 -10.37 3.09 -5.91
C THR A 118 -10.63 3.36 -7.39
N SER A 119 -11.12 2.37 -8.13
CA SER A 119 -11.45 2.49 -9.54
C SER A 119 -12.72 1.72 -9.89
N ALA A 120 -13.46 2.22 -10.86
CA ALA A 120 -14.68 1.59 -11.37
C ALA A 120 -14.83 1.86 -12.87
N PRO A 121 -15.51 0.98 -13.63
CA PRO A 121 -15.86 1.25 -15.01
C PRO A 121 -16.90 2.38 -15.10
N ASP A 122 -16.70 3.30 -16.01
CA ASP A 122 -17.69 4.29 -16.39
C ASP A 122 -18.79 3.66 -17.31
N ARG A 123 -19.70 4.50 -17.82
CA ARG A 123 -20.79 4.04 -18.70
C ARG A 123 -20.32 3.39 -19.99
N ASP A 124 -19.13 3.71 -20.44
CA ASP A 124 -18.51 3.17 -21.66
C ASP A 124 -17.62 1.96 -21.35
N GLY A 125 -17.58 1.51 -20.09
CA GLY A 125 -16.77 0.39 -19.62
C GLY A 125 -15.30 0.74 -19.41
N ILE A 126 -14.93 2.04 -19.49
CA ILE A 126 -13.56 2.49 -19.26
C ILE A 126 -13.33 2.60 -17.75
N VAL A 127 -12.33 1.88 -17.22
CA VAL A 127 -11.98 1.92 -15.80
C VAL A 127 -11.33 3.27 -15.48
N ARG A 128 -11.91 3.99 -14.50
CA ARG A 128 -11.43 5.29 -14.03
C ARG A 128 -11.24 5.29 -12.53
N GLY A 129 -10.27 6.05 -12.07
CA GLY A 129 -10.09 6.32 -10.64
C GLY A 129 -11.27 7.11 -10.06
N VAL A 130 -11.72 6.73 -8.87
CA VAL A 130 -12.83 7.40 -8.15
C VAL A 130 -12.34 8.41 -7.10
N GLY A 131 -11.01 8.55 -6.95
CA GLY A 131 -10.37 9.57 -6.13
C GLY A 131 -10.20 9.23 -4.65
N LEU A 132 -11.02 8.33 -4.10
CA LEU A 132 -10.89 7.83 -2.72
C LEU A 132 -11.29 6.34 -2.69
N PRO A 133 -10.83 5.58 -1.68
CA PRO A 133 -11.32 4.24 -1.43
C PRO A 133 -12.81 4.27 -1.06
N LEU A 134 -13.65 3.60 -1.85
CA LEU A 134 -15.07 3.45 -1.59
C LEU A 134 -15.35 2.10 -0.91
N PRO A 135 -16.36 2.05 -0.02
CA PRO A 135 -16.69 0.84 0.72
C PRO A 135 -17.22 -0.26 -0.19
N LEU A 136 -16.95 -1.50 0.19
CA LEU A 136 -17.41 -2.69 -0.51
C LEU A 136 -18.79 -3.12 -0.02
N PRO A 137 -19.61 -3.76 -0.86
CA PRO A 137 -20.82 -4.44 -0.41
C PRO A 137 -20.52 -5.55 0.61
N PHE A 138 -21.32 -5.65 1.65
CA PHE A 138 -21.18 -6.72 2.65
C PHE A 138 -21.83 -8.01 2.14
N THR A 139 -21.15 -8.69 1.22
CA THR A 139 -21.58 -9.99 0.68
C THR A 139 -20.47 -11.03 0.79
N THR A 140 -20.85 -12.31 0.76
CA THR A 140 -19.90 -13.42 0.82
C THR A 140 -18.97 -13.42 -0.39
N GLU A 141 -19.50 -13.12 -1.57
CA GLU A 141 -18.73 -13.07 -2.82
C GLU A 141 -17.61 -12.01 -2.75
N VAL A 142 -17.90 -10.85 -2.17
CA VAL A 142 -16.89 -9.80 -1.98
C VAL A 142 -15.86 -10.22 -0.95
N ALA A 143 -16.29 -10.83 0.16
CA ALA A 143 -15.37 -11.34 1.18
C ALA A 143 -14.42 -12.40 0.60
N ASP A 144 -14.93 -13.34 -0.18
CA ASP A 144 -14.16 -14.38 -0.83
C ASP A 144 -13.17 -13.80 -1.86
N MET A 145 -13.60 -12.81 -2.64
CA MET A 145 -12.76 -12.14 -3.61
C MET A 145 -11.58 -11.40 -2.90
N VAL A 146 -11.88 -10.64 -1.86
CA VAL A 146 -10.85 -9.92 -1.11
C VAL A 146 -9.89 -10.88 -0.43
N ALA A 147 -10.39 -11.96 0.20
CA ALA A 147 -9.55 -12.97 0.83
C ALA A 147 -8.60 -13.63 -0.18
N ALA A 148 -9.11 -14.03 -1.35
CA ALA A 148 -8.28 -14.63 -2.39
C ALA A 148 -7.18 -13.67 -2.88
N ARG A 149 -7.49 -12.38 -2.99
CA ARG A 149 -6.51 -11.35 -3.39
C ARG A 149 -5.49 -11.06 -2.30
N ALA A 150 -5.92 -10.97 -1.04
CA ALA A 150 -5.01 -10.84 0.09
C ALA A 150 -4.01 -12.01 0.15
N ASP A 151 -4.49 -13.24 -0.08
CA ASP A 151 -3.64 -14.43 -0.18
C ASP A 151 -2.64 -14.35 -1.35
N MET A 152 -2.99 -13.73 -2.46
CA MET A 152 -2.08 -13.53 -3.59
C MET A 152 -1.00 -12.50 -3.28
N VAL A 153 -1.33 -11.41 -2.60
CA VAL A 153 -0.36 -10.40 -2.15
C VAL A 153 0.58 -10.99 -1.11
N ALA A 154 0.06 -11.74 -0.14
CA ALA A 154 0.86 -12.34 0.93
C ALA A 154 1.89 -13.39 0.45
N ARG A 155 1.79 -13.87 -0.78
CA ARG A 155 2.73 -14.84 -1.38
C ARG A 155 3.82 -14.20 -2.23
N ARG A 156 3.83 -12.88 -2.37
CA ARG A 156 4.85 -12.14 -3.13
C ARG A 156 6.03 -11.76 -2.26
#